data_597c68ed4b27cdb9dcfcce4f5ea0b127
#
_entry.id   597c68ed4b27cdb9dcfcce4f5ea0b127
#
_cell.length_a   1.000
_cell.length_b   1.000
_cell.length_c   1.000
_cell.angle_alpha   90.00
_cell.angle_beta   90.00
_cell.angle_gamma   90.00
#
_symmetry.space_group_name_H-M   'P 1'
#
loop_
_entity.id
_entity.type
_entity.pdbx_description
1 polymer ?
#
loop_
_entity_poly.entity_id
_entity_poly.type
_entity_poly.pdbx_seq_one_letter_code
_entity_poly.pdbx_strand_id
1 'polypeptide(L)'
;MSYDSTVDAKKHIKEIQKVINYLMVKELEKRAKDHDQSKLHNPEKACYDKYIPLLRTAKYGSKEYEEIRDKMFNEGLKHHYEANRHHPEHFKNGINDMTLIDVVEMFCDWYAASKNSDTGFEAGLKMNKNKFKMSEQLYQIFKNTYDVYLK
;
A
#
# COMPACT_ATOMS: atom_id res chain seq x y z
N MET A 1 14.49 -43.94 -27.23
CA MET A 1 13.78 -43.70 -25.97
C MET A 1 13.14 -42.35 -26.08
N SER A 2 11.85 -42.24 -25.81
CA SER A 2 11.20 -40.91 -25.74
C SER A 2 11.62 -40.20 -24.48
N TYR A 3 11.87 -38.90 -24.58
CA TYR A 3 12.16 -38.04 -23.40
C TYR A 3 10.91 -37.94 -22.53
N ASP A 4 11.07 -38.16 -21.20
CA ASP A 4 10.01 -37.98 -20.20
C ASP A 4 10.25 -36.68 -19.44
N SER A 5 9.46 -35.65 -19.71
CA SER A 5 9.54 -34.33 -19.06
C SER A 5 8.98 -34.28 -17.63
N THR A 6 8.40 -35.38 -17.12
CA THR A 6 7.70 -35.40 -15.82
C THR A 6 8.63 -35.02 -14.65
N VAL A 7 9.88 -35.45 -14.69
CA VAL A 7 10.86 -35.14 -13.64
C VAL A 7 11.17 -33.65 -13.58
N ASP A 8 11.39 -33.03 -14.74
CA ASP A 8 11.70 -31.61 -14.83
C ASP A 8 10.49 -30.75 -14.44
N ALA A 9 9.29 -31.13 -14.89
CA ALA A 9 8.05 -30.48 -14.51
C ALA A 9 7.83 -30.51 -12.97
N LYS A 10 8.01 -31.67 -12.34
CA LYS A 10 7.90 -31.79 -10.88
C LYS A 10 8.92 -30.94 -10.14
N LYS A 11 10.15 -30.86 -10.62
CA LYS A 11 11.20 -30.01 -10.03
C LYS A 11 10.83 -28.54 -10.13
N HIS A 12 10.40 -28.09 -11.31
CA HIS A 12 9.95 -26.70 -11.54
C HIS A 12 8.77 -26.34 -10.63
N ILE A 13 7.73 -27.17 -10.56
CA ILE A 13 6.57 -26.97 -9.68
C ILE A 13 7.02 -26.76 -8.23
N LYS A 14 7.95 -27.59 -7.75
CA LYS A 14 8.47 -27.53 -6.39
C LYS A 14 9.21 -26.22 -6.10
N GLU A 15 9.99 -25.70 -7.06
CA GLU A 15 10.65 -24.41 -6.92
C GLU A 15 9.65 -23.24 -6.91
N ILE A 16 8.63 -23.25 -7.79
CA ILE A 16 7.56 -22.24 -7.77
C ILE A 16 6.85 -22.24 -6.41
N GLN A 17 6.48 -23.40 -5.88
CA GLN A 17 5.82 -23.49 -4.57
C GLN A 17 6.68 -22.89 -3.44
N LYS A 18 8.00 -23.12 -3.45
CA LYS A 18 8.91 -22.52 -2.46
C LYS A 18 8.93 -20.99 -2.54
N VAL A 19 9.05 -20.45 -3.76
CA VAL A 19 9.11 -18.99 -3.97
C VAL A 19 7.79 -18.32 -3.59
N ILE A 20 6.65 -18.88 -4.01
CA ILE A 20 5.33 -18.39 -3.63
C ILE A 20 5.16 -18.41 -2.10
N ASN A 21 5.50 -19.54 -1.46
CA ASN A 21 5.38 -19.66 -0.01
C ASN A 21 6.27 -18.63 0.73
N TYR A 22 7.49 -18.40 0.24
CA TYR A 22 8.37 -17.42 0.85
C TYR A 22 7.82 -16.00 0.68
N LEU A 23 7.54 -15.56 -0.55
CA LEU A 23 7.15 -14.19 -0.84
C LEU A 23 5.73 -13.85 -0.36
N MET A 24 4.76 -14.70 -0.71
CA MET A 24 3.34 -14.38 -0.50
C MET A 24 2.82 -14.81 0.87
N VAL A 25 3.35 -15.87 1.45
CA VAL A 25 2.91 -16.31 2.79
C VAL A 25 3.77 -15.66 3.87
N LYS A 26 5.09 -15.93 3.88
CA LYS A 26 5.95 -15.49 4.99
C LYS A 26 6.20 -13.98 4.99
N GLU A 27 6.60 -13.40 3.85
CA GLU A 27 6.94 -11.97 3.81
C GLU A 27 5.70 -11.10 3.95
N LEU A 28 4.58 -11.41 3.27
CA LEU A 28 3.36 -10.63 3.42
C LEU A 28 2.72 -10.81 4.79
N GLU A 29 2.77 -12.00 5.40
CA GLU A 29 2.31 -12.18 6.78
C GLU A 29 3.10 -11.32 7.78
N LYS A 30 4.44 -11.26 7.62
CA LYS A 30 5.27 -10.36 8.40
C LYS A 30 4.88 -8.90 8.19
N ARG A 31 4.73 -8.47 6.93
CA ARG A 31 4.34 -7.10 6.58
C ARG A 31 2.97 -6.74 7.17
N ALA A 32 2.01 -7.66 7.13
CA ALA A 32 0.70 -7.44 7.73
C ALA A 32 0.74 -7.27 9.26
N LYS A 33 1.64 -7.99 9.96
CA LYS A 33 1.85 -7.81 11.40
C LYS A 33 2.51 -6.48 11.76
N ASP A 34 3.46 -6.05 10.92
CA ASP A 34 4.27 -4.84 11.15
C ASP A 34 3.61 -3.58 10.57
N HIS A 35 2.54 -3.74 9.76
CA HIS A 35 1.85 -2.63 9.11
C HIS A 35 1.43 -1.55 10.09
N ASP A 36 1.86 -0.32 9.83
CA ASP A 36 1.49 0.88 10.59
C ASP A 36 1.79 0.85 12.10
N GLN A 37 2.62 -0.08 12.57
CA GLN A 37 2.97 -0.14 14.00
C GLN A 37 3.63 1.16 14.49
N SER A 38 4.26 1.92 13.62
CA SER A 38 4.83 3.24 13.92
C SER A 38 3.77 4.24 14.41
N LYS A 39 2.51 4.13 13.95
CA LYS A 39 1.39 4.98 14.38
C LYS A 39 1.03 4.81 15.86
N LEU A 40 1.46 3.73 16.50
CA LEU A 40 1.21 3.46 17.92
C LEU A 40 2.24 4.11 18.83
N HIS A 41 3.28 4.73 18.28
CA HIS A 41 4.39 5.33 18.98
C HIS A 41 4.64 6.78 18.54
N ASN A 42 5.30 7.58 19.40
CA ASN A 42 5.71 8.93 19.05
C ASN A 42 6.87 8.91 18.03
N PRO A 43 6.93 9.88 17.12
CA PRO A 43 6.11 11.11 17.05
C PRO A 43 4.72 10.92 16.40
N GLU A 44 4.48 9.82 15.69
CA GLU A 44 3.27 9.63 14.91
C GLU A 44 2.01 9.63 15.78
N LYS A 45 2.00 8.86 16.88
CA LYS A 45 0.82 8.78 17.74
C LYS A 45 0.35 10.17 18.22
N ALA A 46 1.24 10.98 18.76
CA ALA A 46 0.90 12.33 19.20
C ALA A 46 0.39 13.21 18.05
N CYS A 47 1.00 13.09 16.87
CA CYS A 47 0.59 13.79 15.66
C CYS A 47 -0.82 13.38 15.23
N TYR A 48 -1.10 12.09 15.10
CA TYR A 48 -2.40 11.58 14.69
C TYR A 48 -3.50 11.92 15.70
N ASP A 49 -3.25 11.76 17.00
CA ASP A 49 -4.18 12.13 18.07
C ASP A 49 -4.58 13.62 18.01
N LYS A 50 -3.63 14.49 17.64
CA LYS A 50 -3.83 15.93 17.52
C LYS A 50 -4.58 16.33 16.25
N TYR A 51 -4.19 15.80 15.10
CA TYR A 51 -4.62 16.33 13.80
C TYR A 51 -5.80 15.58 13.17
N ILE A 52 -6.00 14.29 13.42
CA ILE A 52 -7.11 13.54 12.82
C ILE A 52 -8.48 14.12 13.21
N PRO A 53 -8.74 14.50 14.49
CA PRO A 53 -10.00 15.14 14.84
C PRO A 53 -10.25 16.46 14.06
N LEU A 54 -9.20 17.25 13.85
CA LEU A 54 -9.28 18.52 13.10
C LEU A 54 -9.58 18.28 11.61
N LEU A 55 -8.90 17.31 10.99
CA LEU A 55 -9.14 16.94 9.58
C LEU A 55 -10.56 16.43 9.33
N ARG A 56 -11.16 15.75 10.33
CA ARG A 56 -12.54 15.25 10.22
C ARG A 56 -13.59 16.37 10.21
N THR A 57 -13.28 17.51 10.79
CA THR A 57 -14.19 18.68 10.85
C THR A 57 -13.94 19.69 9.72
N ALA A 58 -12.73 19.73 9.18
CA ALA A 58 -12.39 20.62 8.07
C ALA A 58 -12.95 20.11 6.74
N LYS A 59 -13.45 21.03 5.91
CA LYS A 59 -13.91 20.66 4.57
C LYS A 59 -12.73 20.24 3.71
N TYR A 60 -12.79 19.02 3.15
CA TYR A 60 -11.75 18.49 2.26
C TYR A 60 -11.38 19.48 1.14
N GLY A 61 -10.08 19.73 0.96
CA GLY A 61 -9.54 20.66 -0.04
C GLY A 61 -9.74 22.13 0.27
N SER A 62 -10.25 22.50 1.47
CA SER A 62 -10.27 23.90 1.92
C SER A 62 -8.86 24.34 2.34
N LYS A 63 -8.65 25.67 2.39
CA LYS A 63 -7.40 26.25 2.89
C LYS A 63 -7.07 25.75 4.30
N GLU A 64 -8.06 25.71 5.18
CA GLU A 64 -7.94 25.18 6.54
C GLU A 64 -7.48 23.71 6.55
N TYR A 65 -8.08 22.87 5.70
CA TYR A 65 -7.70 21.46 5.56
C TYR A 65 -6.24 21.30 5.13
N GLU A 66 -5.79 22.09 4.15
CA GLU A 66 -4.40 22.03 3.68
C GLU A 66 -3.42 22.56 4.74
N GLU A 67 -3.75 23.62 5.48
CA GLU A 67 -2.91 24.11 6.59
C GLU A 67 -2.77 23.08 7.73
N ILE A 68 -3.83 22.33 8.05
CA ILE A 68 -3.79 21.24 9.02
C ILE A 68 -2.89 20.10 8.50
N ARG A 69 -3.02 19.73 7.24
CA ARG A 69 -2.18 18.69 6.61
C ARG A 69 -0.70 19.06 6.60
N ASP A 70 -0.36 20.30 6.30
CA ASP A 70 1.02 20.78 6.30
C ASP A 70 1.64 20.71 7.69
N LYS A 71 0.89 21.09 8.74
CA LYS A 71 1.35 20.93 10.13
C LYS A 71 1.52 19.45 10.48
N MET A 72 0.54 18.61 10.15
CA MET A 72 0.59 17.16 10.35
C MET A 72 1.80 16.54 9.66
N PHE A 73 2.11 16.99 8.43
CA PHE A 73 3.26 16.49 7.68
C PHE A 73 4.57 16.72 8.44
N ASN A 74 4.79 17.92 8.95
CA ASN A 74 6.02 18.27 9.65
C ASN A 74 6.15 17.64 11.05
N GLU A 75 5.04 17.37 11.74
CA GLU A 75 5.04 16.84 13.10
C GLU A 75 5.05 15.31 13.20
N GLY A 76 4.62 14.58 12.16
CA GLY A 76 4.58 13.12 12.25
C GLY A 76 4.37 12.38 10.93
N LEU A 77 3.65 12.95 9.95
CA LEU A 77 3.33 12.23 8.72
C LEU A 77 4.58 11.99 7.85
N LYS A 78 5.57 12.89 7.90
CA LYS A 78 6.86 12.68 7.24
C LYS A 78 7.57 11.46 7.82
N HIS A 79 7.63 11.34 9.16
CA HIS A 79 8.20 10.16 9.83
C HIS A 79 7.46 8.88 9.42
N HIS A 80 6.12 8.94 9.33
CA HIS A 80 5.31 7.82 8.87
C HIS A 80 5.72 7.32 7.48
N TYR A 81 5.89 8.23 6.52
CA TYR A 81 6.35 7.88 5.16
C TYR A 81 7.78 7.34 5.16
N GLU A 82 8.67 7.89 5.98
CA GLU A 82 10.04 7.39 6.10
C GLU A 82 10.11 5.99 6.75
N ALA A 83 9.22 5.69 7.69
CA ALA A 83 9.21 4.41 8.41
C ALA A 83 8.49 3.28 7.65
N ASN A 84 7.53 3.60 6.77
CA ASN A 84 6.61 2.62 6.20
C ASN A 84 6.75 2.51 4.68
N ARG A 85 7.25 1.35 4.21
CA ARG A 85 7.58 1.08 2.81
C ARG A 85 6.39 0.92 1.87
N HIS A 86 5.18 0.76 2.39
CA HIS A 86 3.97 0.69 1.57
C HIS A 86 3.53 2.06 1.02
N HIS A 87 4.19 3.13 1.43
CA HIS A 87 3.96 4.47 0.89
C HIS A 87 4.92 4.79 -0.26
N PRO A 88 4.43 5.22 -1.44
CA PRO A 88 5.30 5.68 -2.52
C PRO A 88 6.24 6.82 -2.11
N GLU A 89 5.81 7.66 -1.17
CA GLU A 89 6.59 8.77 -0.60
C GLU A 89 7.85 8.31 0.16
N HIS A 90 7.93 7.04 0.56
CA HIS A 90 9.13 6.43 1.13
C HIS A 90 10.31 6.43 0.15
N PHE A 91 10.04 6.33 -1.13
CA PHE A 91 11.04 6.08 -2.16
C PHE A 91 11.32 7.33 -2.98
N LYS A 92 12.58 7.47 -3.42
CA LYS A 92 13.01 8.62 -4.25
C LYS A 92 12.23 8.73 -5.56
N ASN A 93 11.96 7.60 -6.23
CA ASN A 93 11.23 7.55 -7.50
C ASN A 93 9.79 6.99 -7.33
N GLY A 94 9.25 7.04 -6.10
CA GLY A 94 7.91 6.58 -5.81
C GLY A 94 7.71 5.09 -6.11
N ILE A 95 6.60 4.75 -6.76
CA ILE A 95 6.23 3.36 -7.09
C ILE A 95 7.32 2.62 -7.89
N ASN A 96 8.13 3.33 -8.68
CA ASN A 96 9.17 2.69 -9.49
C ASN A 96 10.29 2.04 -8.68
N ASP A 97 10.50 2.45 -7.44
CA ASP A 97 11.50 1.87 -6.54
C ASP A 97 10.91 0.82 -5.59
N MET A 98 9.60 0.60 -5.63
CA MET A 98 8.91 -0.37 -4.77
C MET A 98 9.16 -1.80 -5.23
N THR A 99 9.28 -2.71 -4.28
CA THR A 99 9.25 -4.15 -4.56
C THR A 99 7.80 -4.64 -4.77
N LEU A 100 7.62 -5.84 -5.33
CA LEU A 100 6.30 -6.45 -5.45
C LEU A 100 5.57 -6.55 -4.10
N ILE A 101 6.30 -6.82 -3.02
CA ILE A 101 5.73 -6.92 -1.66
C ILE A 101 5.26 -5.53 -1.17
N ASP A 102 6.04 -4.48 -1.41
CA ASP A 102 5.64 -3.10 -1.09
C ASP A 102 4.36 -2.70 -1.86
N VAL A 103 4.28 -3.08 -3.15
CA VAL A 103 3.12 -2.80 -4.02
C VAL A 103 1.86 -3.55 -3.55
N VAL A 104 1.99 -4.81 -3.13
CA VAL A 104 0.85 -5.59 -2.60
C VAL A 104 0.36 -4.98 -1.29
N GLU A 105 1.27 -4.61 -0.37
CA GLU A 105 0.90 -3.98 0.89
C GLU A 105 0.24 -2.60 0.65
N MET A 106 0.78 -1.77 -0.24
CA MET A 106 0.17 -0.50 -0.67
C MET A 106 -1.25 -0.69 -1.21
N PHE A 107 -1.48 -1.69 -2.05
CA PHE A 107 -2.80 -2.00 -2.56
C PHE A 107 -3.77 -2.38 -1.44
N CYS A 108 -3.33 -3.21 -0.50
CA CYS A 108 -4.14 -3.61 0.66
C CYS A 108 -4.47 -2.42 1.57
N ASP A 109 -3.50 -1.54 1.82
CA ASP A 109 -3.72 -0.30 2.60
C ASP A 109 -4.75 0.61 1.94
N TRP A 110 -4.63 0.88 0.64
CA TRP A 110 -5.60 1.70 -0.08
C TRP A 110 -7.01 1.09 -0.09
N TYR A 111 -7.09 -0.24 -0.21
CA TYR A 111 -8.38 -0.93 -0.13
C TYR A 111 -8.99 -0.81 1.27
N ALA A 112 -8.21 -1.05 2.33
CA ALA A 112 -8.66 -0.92 3.72
C ALA A 112 -9.10 0.52 4.03
N ALA A 113 -8.33 1.53 3.62
CA ALA A 113 -8.68 2.94 3.78
C ALA A 113 -10.00 3.30 3.06
N SER A 114 -10.26 2.70 1.89
CA SER A 114 -11.50 2.95 1.13
C SER A 114 -12.77 2.51 1.83
N LYS A 115 -12.70 1.55 2.77
CA LYS A 115 -13.85 1.10 3.56
C LYS A 115 -14.42 2.18 4.49
N ASN A 116 -13.60 3.18 4.81
CA ASN A 116 -13.98 4.31 5.64
C ASN A 116 -14.14 5.61 4.82
N SER A 117 -14.24 5.49 3.49
CA SER A 117 -14.35 6.63 2.57
C SER A 117 -15.68 6.57 1.81
N ASP A 118 -16.37 7.70 1.70
CA ASP A 118 -17.61 7.84 0.93
C ASP A 118 -17.38 7.65 -0.58
N THR A 119 -16.14 7.81 -1.07
CA THR A 119 -15.81 7.72 -2.49
C THR A 119 -15.61 6.29 -3.00
N GLY A 120 -15.36 5.33 -2.11
CA GLY A 120 -15.09 3.94 -2.48
C GLY A 120 -13.73 3.71 -3.14
N PHE A 121 -13.38 2.42 -3.34
CA PHE A 121 -12.06 2.02 -3.79
C PHE A 121 -11.72 2.47 -5.23
N GLU A 122 -12.64 2.30 -6.17
CA GLU A 122 -12.35 2.60 -7.60
C GLU A 122 -12.03 4.10 -7.82
N ALA A 123 -12.78 4.99 -7.16
CA ALA A 123 -12.50 6.42 -7.24
C ALA A 123 -11.18 6.78 -6.55
N GLY A 124 -10.92 6.21 -5.37
CA GLY A 124 -9.64 6.37 -4.66
C GLY A 124 -8.45 5.87 -5.48
N LEU A 125 -8.58 4.71 -6.12
CA LEU A 125 -7.54 4.14 -6.99
C LEU A 125 -7.23 5.08 -8.17
N LYS A 126 -8.26 5.66 -8.80
CA LYS A 126 -8.07 6.64 -9.89
C LYS A 126 -7.37 7.91 -9.41
N MET A 127 -7.70 8.41 -8.23
CA MET A 127 -7.01 9.56 -7.62
C MET A 127 -5.55 9.23 -7.35
N ASN A 128 -5.24 8.08 -6.76
CA ASN A 128 -3.88 7.63 -6.47
C ASN A 128 -3.07 7.39 -7.75
N LYS A 129 -3.68 6.88 -8.82
CA LYS A 129 -3.04 6.76 -10.14
C LYS A 129 -2.50 8.12 -10.60
N ASN A 130 -3.31 9.17 -10.50
CA ASN A 130 -2.91 10.50 -10.92
C ASN A 130 -1.85 11.11 -9.99
N LYS A 131 -2.06 11.00 -8.66
CA LYS A 131 -1.14 11.52 -7.64
C LYS A 131 0.26 10.93 -7.78
N PHE A 132 0.35 9.61 -7.91
CA PHE A 132 1.62 8.88 -7.94
C PHE A 132 2.13 8.56 -9.35
N LYS A 133 1.48 9.08 -10.39
CA LYS A 133 1.82 8.82 -11.80
C LYS A 133 1.96 7.33 -12.10
N MET A 134 1.04 6.53 -11.54
CA MET A 134 1.02 5.09 -11.72
C MET A 134 0.84 4.72 -13.20
N SER A 135 1.59 3.73 -13.68
CA SER A 135 1.44 3.23 -15.04
C SER A 135 0.04 2.65 -15.28
N GLU A 136 -0.44 2.72 -16.53
CA GLU A 136 -1.72 2.12 -16.92
C GLU A 136 -1.76 0.63 -16.61
N GLN A 137 -0.65 -0.06 -16.85
CA GLN A 137 -0.54 -1.50 -16.61
C GLN A 137 -0.75 -1.86 -15.13
N LEU A 138 -0.08 -1.15 -14.21
CA LEU A 138 -0.24 -1.41 -12.77
C LEU A 138 -1.65 -1.04 -12.29
N TYR A 139 -2.20 0.07 -12.77
CA TYR A 139 -3.57 0.45 -12.49
C TYR A 139 -4.57 -0.64 -12.90
N GLN A 140 -4.41 -1.20 -14.10
CA GLN A 140 -5.28 -2.27 -14.58
C GLN A 140 -5.11 -3.57 -13.77
N ILE A 141 -3.89 -3.89 -13.32
CA ILE A 141 -3.65 -5.03 -12.43
C ILE A 141 -4.41 -4.84 -11.10
N PHE A 142 -4.35 -3.66 -10.51
CA PHE A 142 -5.07 -3.34 -9.26
C PHE A 142 -6.59 -3.43 -9.46
N LYS A 143 -7.08 -2.86 -10.56
CA LYS A 143 -8.51 -2.94 -10.88
C LYS A 143 -8.99 -4.38 -11.06
N ASN A 144 -8.26 -5.19 -11.81
CA ASN A 144 -8.59 -6.61 -12.01
C ASN A 144 -8.56 -7.38 -10.68
N THR A 145 -7.57 -7.10 -9.82
CA THR A 145 -7.45 -7.74 -8.50
C THR A 145 -8.67 -7.41 -7.63
N TYR A 146 -9.07 -6.14 -7.62
CA TYR A 146 -10.27 -5.70 -6.91
C TYR A 146 -11.53 -6.39 -7.44
N ASP A 147 -11.74 -6.36 -8.74
CA ASP A 147 -12.96 -6.92 -9.39
C ASP A 147 -13.12 -8.43 -9.15
N VAL A 148 -12.00 -9.17 -9.08
CA VAL A 148 -12.01 -10.65 -8.93
C VAL A 148 -12.10 -11.09 -7.47
N TYR A 149 -11.43 -10.39 -6.54
CA TYR A 149 -11.23 -10.92 -5.18
C TYR A 149 -11.87 -10.09 -4.07
N LEU A 150 -12.22 -8.81 -4.31
CA LEU A 150 -12.58 -7.88 -3.24
C LEU A 150 -13.92 -7.17 -3.45
N LYS A 151 -14.49 -7.23 -4.66
CA LYS A 151 -15.80 -6.66 -5.02
C LYS A 151 -16.92 -7.61 -4.63
#